data_8ecad41fd4479237688ba63d0b8d8962
#
_entry.id   8ecad41fd4479237688ba63d0b8d8962
#
_cell.length_a   1.000
_cell.length_b   1.000
_cell.length_c   1.000
_cell.angle_alpha   90.00
_cell.angle_beta   90.00
_cell.angle_gamma   90.00
#
_symmetry.space_group_name_H-M   'P 1'
#
loop_
_entity.id
_entity.type
_entity.pdbx_description
1 polymer ?
#
loop_
_entity_poly.entity_id
_entity_poly.type
_entity_poly.pdbx_seq_one_letter_code
_entity_poly.pdbx_strand_id
1 'polypeptide(L)'
;MRSGPVLAVLGLALAGAVPRGAQDASACYLQGATLETATQRPSPLGSMALTLGGEEATLCYGRPAAKERRIMGGLVPYGTPWRMGANEATALHLPFPADIGGVQVGPGEYSLYAVPDETSWTIVVNRSARRWGIPINDEVRRADIDSFERPVERTQDMVERLTYTWVQEGRDAGRIVMTWEHTRLEIPVRRGGM
;
A
#
# COMPACT_ATOMS: atom_id res chain seq x y z
N MET A 1 -2.51 -33.90 -62.16
CA MET A 1 -2.82 -33.85 -60.74
C MET A 1 -1.62 -33.24 -60.00
N ARG A 2 -1.69 -32.01 -59.60
CA ARG A 2 -0.61 -31.33 -58.86
C ARG A 2 -1.17 -30.95 -57.47
N SER A 3 -0.65 -31.61 -56.46
CA SER A 3 -0.97 -31.36 -55.04
C SER A 3 -0.11 -30.16 -54.59
N GLY A 4 -0.73 -29.06 -54.17
CA GLY A 4 -0.05 -27.89 -53.55
C GLY A 4 0.06 -28.10 -52.00
N PRO A 5 1.11 -27.51 -51.38
CA PRO A 5 1.28 -27.63 -49.92
C PRO A 5 0.35 -26.68 -49.18
N VAL A 6 -0.30 -27.21 -48.15
CA VAL A 6 -1.07 -26.45 -47.15
C VAL A 6 -0.09 -25.81 -46.16
N LEU A 7 0.01 -24.49 -46.16
CA LEU A 7 0.71 -23.75 -45.10
C LEU A 7 -0.16 -23.70 -43.85
N ALA A 8 0.27 -24.36 -42.81
CA ALA A 8 -0.30 -24.20 -41.47
C ALA A 8 0.25 -22.91 -40.82
N VAL A 9 -0.61 -21.91 -40.61
CA VAL A 9 -0.29 -20.71 -39.87
C VAL A 9 -0.38 -21.03 -38.38
N LEU A 10 0.77 -21.13 -37.71
CA LEU A 10 0.87 -21.27 -36.27
C LEU A 10 0.58 -19.89 -35.63
N GLY A 11 -0.63 -19.70 -35.09
CA GLY A 11 -0.99 -18.53 -34.31
C GLY A 11 -0.26 -18.53 -32.98
N LEU A 12 0.70 -17.61 -32.80
CA LEU A 12 1.38 -17.36 -31.54
C LEU A 12 0.42 -16.56 -30.64
N ALA A 13 -0.21 -17.23 -29.68
CA ALA A 13 -0.99 -16.57 -28.63
C ALA A 13 -0.02 -15.83 -27.69
N LEU A 14 0.01 -14.52 -27.78
CA LEU A 14 0.62 -13.65 -26.78
C LEU A 14 -0.19 -13.76 -25.49
N ALA A 15 0.24 -14.59 -24.55
CA ALA A 15 -0.24 -14.56 -23.19
C ALA A 15 0.21 -13.24 -22.57
N GLY A 16 -0.71 -12.29 -22.48
CA GLY A 16 -0.50 -11.03 -21.77
C GLY A 16 -0.16 -11.34 -20.31
N ALA A 17 1.03 -10.97 -19.88
CA ALA A 17 1.41 -11.05 -18.48
C ALA A 17 0.52 -10.10 -17.67
N VAL A 18 -0.42 -10.66 -16.90
CA VAL A 18 -1.18 -9.92 -15.90
C VAL A 18 -0.16 -9.39 -14.88
N PRO A 19 -0.15 -8.08 -14.57
CA PRO A 19 0.76 -7.55 -13.58
C PRO A 19 0.51 -8.25 -12.24
N ARG A 20 1.56 -8.84 -11.68
CA ARG A 20 1.55 -9.66 -10.46
C ARG A 20 1.08 -8.93 -9.18
N GLY A 21 0.79 -7.64 -9.26
CA GLY A 21 0.41 -6.78 -8.14
C GLY A 21 -1.06 -6.82 -7.70
N ALA A 22 -1.89 -7.73 -8.24
CA ALA A 22 -3.32 -7.80 -7.90
C ALA A 22 -3.71 -9.08 -7.11
N GLN A 23 -2.77 -9.83 -6.56
CA GLN A 23 -2.98 -11.25 -6.29
C GLN A 23 -3.30 -11.65 -4.85
N ASP A 24 -3.29 -10.78 -3.84
CA ASP A 24 -3.68 -11.25 -2.49
C ASP A 24 -4.54 -10.26 -1.68
N ALA A 25 -5.54 -9.69 -2.32
CA ALA A 25 -6.58 -8.93 -1.62
C ALA A 25 -7.43 -9.82 -0.68
N SER A 26 -7.29 -11.16 -0.74
CA SER A 26 -7.96 -12.09 0.16
C SER A 26 -7.48 -11.98 1.62
N ALA A 27 -6.25 -11.50 1.84
CA ALA A 27 -5.71 -11.23 3.16
C ALA A 27 -6.25 -9.93 3.79
N CYS A 28 -6.88 -9.05 2.98
CA CYS A 28 -7.30 -7.75 3.45
C CYS A 28 -8.54 -7.82 4.33
N TYR A 29 -8.48 -7.18 5.51
CA TYR A 29 -9.67 -6.99 6.35
C TYR A 29 -10.66 -6.04 5.68
N LEU A 30 -11.93 -6.44 5.62
CA LEU A 30 -13.03 -5.65 5.06
C LEU A 30 -14.15 -5.55 6.08
N GLN A 31 -14.46 -4.33 6.52
CA GLN A 31 -15.54 -4.10 7.47
C GLN A 31 -16.89 -4.08 6.76
N GLY A 32 -17.64 -5.17 6.92
CA GLY A 32 -19.01 -5.27 6.40
C GLY A 32 -19.12 -5.28 4.87
N ALA A 33 -18.06 -5.67 4.16
CA ALA A 33 -18.04 -5.73 2.70
C ALA A 33 -17.42 -7.04 2.21
N THR A 34 -17.76 -7.43 0.98
CA THR A 34 -17.07 -8.47 0.24
C THR A 34 -15.91 -7.87 -0.56
N LEU A 35 -14.97 -8.69 -1.02
CA LEU A 35 -13.90 -8.26 -1.90
C LEU A 35 -14.45 -7.58 -3.17
N GLU A 36 -15.47 -8.14 -3.76
CA GLU A 36 -16.14 -7.60 -4.94
C GLU A 36 -16.65 -6.18 -4.68
N THR A 37 -17.44 -5.99 -3.62
CA THR A 37 -18.00 -4.67 -3.29
C THR A 37 -16.93 -3.67 -2.89
N ALA A 38 -15.85 -4.11 -2.22
CA ALA A 38 -14.75 -3.24 -1.82
C ALA A 38 -13.95 -2.72 -3.02
N THR A 39 -13.80 -3.51 -4.07
CA THR A 39 -13.11 -3.10 -5.30
C THR A 39 -13.93 -2.16 -6.18
N GLN A 40 -15.26 -2.11 -5.98
CA GLN A 40 -16.18 -1.22 -6.72
C GLN A 40 -16.47 0.11 -6.02
N ARG A 41 -15.96 0.33 -4.80
CA ARG A 41 -16.16 1.58 -4.05
C ARG A 41 -15.56 2.80 -4.78
N PRO A 42 -16.03 4.01 -4.53
CA PRO A 42 -15.42 5.25 -5.05
C PRO A 42 -13.91 5.36 -4.74
N SER A 43 -13.50 4.80 -3.60
CA SER A 43 -12.10 4.57 -3.24
C SER A 43 -11.90 3.05 -3.18
N PRO A 44 -11.60 2.38 -4.30
CA PRO A 44 -11.53 0.93 -4.36
C PRO A 44 -10.42 0.38 -3.47
N LEU A 45 -10.60 -0.85 -3.00
CA LEU A 45 -9.55 -1.59 -2.34
C LEU A 45 -8.35 -1.77 -3.29
N GLY A 46 -7.16 -1.51 -2.79
CA GLY A 46 -5.89 -1.87 -3.39
C GLY A 46 -5.11 -2.79 -2.47
N SER A 47 -4.33 -3.67 -3.07
CA SER A 47 -3.33 -4.47 -2.37
C SER A 47 -2.00 -4.37 -3.09
N MET A 48 -0.92 -4.52 -2.34
CA MET A 48 0.45 -4.53 -2.84
C MET A 48 1.23 -5.61 -2.10
N ALA A 49 1.82 -6.53 -2.86
CA ALA A 49 2.74 -7.51 -2.32
C ALA A 49 4.14 -6.89 -2.17
N LEU A 50 4.83 -7.27 -1.11
CA LEU A 50 6.24 -6.97 -0.87
C LEU A 50 6.96 -8.26 -0.47
N THR A 51 8.10 -8.52 -1.12
CA THR A 51 8.86 -9.76 -0.91
C THR A 51 10.14 -9.45 -0.13
N LEU A 52 10.33 -10.12 1.00
CA LEU A 52 11.51 -9.99 1.86
C LEU A 52 11.99 -11.38 2.28
N GLY A 53 13.26 -11.70 2.03
CA GLY A 53 13.82 -13.01 2.35
C GLY A 53 13.20 -14.19 1.57
N GLY A 54 12.48 -13.92 0.50
CA GLY A 54 11.75 -14.91 -0.28
C GLY A 54 10.34 -15.22 0.23
N GLU A 55 9.88 -14.54 1.28
CA GLU A 55 8.51 -14.59 1.78
C GLU A 55 7.76 -13.31 1.40
N GLU A 56 6.45 -13.43 1.20
CA GLU A 56 5.59 -12.33 0.77
C GLU A 56 4.76 -11.78 1.94
N ALA A 57 4.74 -10.46 2.06
CA ALA A 57 3.83 -9.71 2.91
C ALA A 57 2.88 -8.87 2.05
N THR A 58 1.75 -8.44 2.61
CA THR A 58 0.72 -7.71 1.86
C THR A 58 0.37 -6.39 2.53
N LEU A 59 0.38 -5.30 1.78
CA LEU A 59 -0.19 -4.02 2.18
C LEU A 59 -1.58 -3.87 1.57
N CYS A 60 -2.59 -3.64 2.41
CA CYS A 60 -3.98 -3.39 2.02
C CYS A 60 -4.36 -1.93 2.28
N TYR A 61 -5.01 -1.27 1.35
CA TYR A 61 -5.38 0.14 1.48
C TYR A 61 -6.56 0.53 0.57
N GLY A 62 -7.33 1.54 0.97
CA GLY A 62 -8.29 2.16 0.05
C GLY A 62 -7.60 3.19 -0.85
N ARG A 63 -7.96 3.24 -2.13
CA ARG A 63 -7.36 4.05 -3.19
C ARG A 63 -8.22 5.27 -3.55
N PRO A 64 -8.22 6.38 -2.77
CA PRO A 64 -8.96 7.57 -3.13
C PRO A 64 -8.37 8.23 -4.38
N ALA A 65 -9.24 8.88 -5.17
CA ALA A 65 -8.87 9.72 -6.30
C ALA A 65 -8.78 11.19 -5.87
N ALA A 66 -7.89 11.96 -6.48
CA ALA A 66 -7.73 13.38 -6.21
C ALA A 66 -8.93 14.19 -6.67
N LYS A 67 -9.46 13.92 -7.87
CA LYS A 67 -10.63 14.59 -8.44
C LYS A 67 -10.46 16.12 -8.42
N GLU A 68 -9.33 16.60 -8.93
CA GLU A 68 -8.97 18.01 -9.02
C GLU A 68 -8.93 18.76 -7.67
N ARG A 69 -8.97 18.04 -6.53
CA ARG A 69 -8.88 18.64 -5.21
C ARG A 69 -7.41 18.78 -4.78
N ARG A 70 -7.11 19.84 -4.06
CA ARG A 70 -5.87 19.90 -3.29
C ARG A 70 -5.92 18.82 -2.21
N ILE A 71 -4.95 17.92 -2.22
CA ILE A 71 -4.91 16.81 -1.30
C ILE A 71 -4.17 17.20 -0.02
N MET A 72 -2.87 17.40 -0.09
CA MET A 72 -2.09 17.73 1.12
C MET A 72 -2.29 19.19 1.52
N GLY A 73 -2.60 19.43 2.79
CA GLY A 73 -3.00 20.72 3.31
C GLY A 73 -4.44 21.15 2.90
N GLY A 74 -5.20 20.22 2.26
CA GLY A 74 -6.59 20.39 1.86
C GLY A 74 -7.45 19.24 2.36
N LEU A 75 -7.73 18.24 1.52
CA LEU A 75 -8.48 17.03 1.91
C LEU A 75 -7.81 16.27 3.06
N VAL A 76 -6.50 16.28 3.10
CA VAL A 76 -5.64 15.72 4.16
C VAL A 76 -4.99 16.93 4.86
N PRO A 77 -5.54 17.42 5.99
CA PRO A 77 -4.99 18.56 6.70
C PRO A 77 -3.61 18.23 7.32
N TYR A 78 -2.74 19.20 7.34
CA TYR A 78 -1.48 19.09 8.07
C TYR A 78 -1.71 19.06 9.59
N GLY A 79 -0.83 18.38 10.32
CA GLY A 79 -0.91 18.23 11.78
C GLY A 79 -2.04 17.32 12.28
N THR A 80 -2.82 16.69 11.37
CA THR A 80 -3.95 15.83 11.75
C THR A 80 -3.69 14.38 11.35
N PRO A 81 -3.95 13.40 12.23
CA PRO A 81 -3.78 11.99 11.90
C PRO A 81 -4.61 11.58 10.67
N TRP A 82 -3.95 10.99 9.69
CA TRP A 82 -4.54 10.51 8.44
C TRP A 82 -4.23 9.01 8.25
N ARG A 83 -5.27 8.23 7.95
CA ARG A 83 -5.19 6.76 7.77
C ARG A 83 -4.37 6.28 6.57
N MET A 84 -3.67 7.17 5.88
CA MET A 84 -2.84 6.86 4.69
C MET A 84 -3.60 6.10 3.58
N GLY A 85 -4.90 6.38 3.45
CA GLY A 85 -5.81 5.71 2.53
C GLY A 85 -7.24 6.16 2.68
N ALA A 86 -8.17 5.28 2.34
CA ALA A 86 -9.61 5.47 2.49
C ALA A 86 -10.28 4.20 2.99
N ASN A 87 -11.50 4.32 3.52
CA ASN A 87 -12.31 3.24 4.07
C ASN A 87 -11.64 2.59 5.30
N GLU A 88 -11.25 1.33 5.23
CA GLU A 88 -10.53 0.61 6.27
C GLU A 88 -9.14 1.23 6.52
N ALA A 89 -8.53 0.90 7.64
CA ALA A 89 -7.15 1.28 7.94
C ALA A 89 -6.19 0.71 6.89
N THR A 90 -5.17 1.49 6.50
CA THR A 90 -4.07 0.96 5.69
C THR A 90 -3.30 -0.03 6.54
N ALA A 91 -3.28 -1.30 6.14
CA ALA A 91 -2.81 -2.40 6.96
C ALA A 91 -1.72 -3.22 6.25
N LEU A 92 -0.66 -3.54 7.00
CA LEU A 92 0.45 -4.38 6.57
C LEU A 92 0.35 -5.73 7.27
N HIS A 93 0.27 -6.81 6.50
CA HIS A 93 0.23 -8.19 6.95
C HIS A 93 1.62 -8.81 6.77
N LEU A 94 2.29 -9.09 7.88
CA LEU A 94 3.67 -9.59 7.92
C LEU A 94 3.70 -11.03 8.43
N PRO A 95 4.09 -12.03 7.64
CA PRO A 95 4.29 -13.40 8.10
C PRO A 95 5.64 -13.60 8.81
N PHE A 96 6.48 -12.57 8.87
CA PHE A 96 7.84 -12.57 9.42
C PHE A 96 8.10 -11.33 10.27
N PRO A 97 9.12 -11.31 11.13
CA PRO A 97 9.55 -10.10 11.83
C PRO A 97 10.08 -9.05 10.84
N ALA A 98 9.80 -7.79 11.08
CA ALA A 98 10.26 -6.69 10.22
C ALA A 98 10.68 -5.45 11.02
N ASP A 99 11.51 -4.64 10.39
CA ASP A 99 11.81 -3.26 10.74
C ASP A 99 11.07 -2.37 9.74
N ILE A 100 10.19 -1.52 10.25
CA ILE A 100 9.43 -0.54 9.45
C ILE A 100 9.90 0.85 9.84
N GLY A 101 10.83 1.43 9.08
CA GLY A 101 11.36 2.75 9.37
C GLY A 101 12.11 2.89 10.70
N GLY A 102 12.63 1.80 11.24
CA GLY A 102 13.27 1.73 12.56
C GLY A 102 12.38 1.10 13.65
N VAL A 103 11.09 0.92 13.39
CA VAL A 103 10.15 0.28 14.32
C VAL A 103 10.20 -1.24 14.15
N GLN A 104 10.67 -1.95 15.17
CA GLN A 104 10.75 -3.41 15.18
C GLN A 104 9.40 -4.03 15.51
N VAL A 105 8.95 -4.95 14.66
CA VAL A 105 7.69 -5.67 14.86
C VAL A 105 7.86 -7.17 14.60
N GLY A 106 7.10 -7.99 15.34
CA GLY A 106 7.00 -9.44 15.08
C GLY A 106 6.10 -9.74 13.88
N PRO A 107 5.93 -11.03 13.54
CA PRO A 107 4.88 -11.44 12.63
C PRO A 107 3.51 -10.98 13.12
N GLY A 108 2.65 -10.47 12.23
CA GLY A 108 1.34 -9.97 12.61
C GLY A 108 0.73 -9.00 11.61
N GLU A 109 -0.34 -8.34 12.05
CA GLU A 109 -1.04 -7.32 11.28
C GLU A 109 -0.88 -5.95 11.97
N TYR A 110 -0.51 -4.95 11.19
CA TYR A 110 -0.26 -3.60 11.69
C TYR A 110 -0.93 -2.58 10.80
N SER A 111 -1.58 -1.57 11.36
CA SER A 111 -2.00 -0.43 10.56
C SER A 111 -0.93 0.65 10.54
N LEU A 112 -0.88 1.36 9.43
CA LEU A 112 -0.07 2.56 9.25
C LEU A 112 -0.99 3.78 9.19
N TYR A 113 -0.64 4.82 9.92
CA TYR A 113 -1.24 6.14 9.74
C TYR A 113 -0.15 7.21 9.83
N ALA A 114 -0.42 8.38 9.32
CA ALA A 114 0.53 9.48 9.34
C ALA A 114 -0.05 10.73 9.99
N VAL A 115 0.82 11.57 10.54
CA VAL A 115 0.55 12.98 10.81
C VAL A 115 1.35 13.77 9.76
N PRO A 116 0.70 14.22 8.66
CA PRO A 116 1.36 14.93 7.59
C PRO A 116 1.79 16.34 8.01
N ASP A 117 2.94 16.79 7.48
CA ASP A 117 3.35 18.19 7.44
C ASP A 117 3.85 18.53 6.02
N GLU A 118 4.23 19.76 5.75
CA GLU A 118 4.62 20.23 4.42
C GLU A 118 5.88 19.53 3.89
N THR A 119 6.83 19.22 4.76
CA THR A 119 8.16 18.71 4.38
C THR A 119 8.50 17.35 4.96
N SER A 120 7.85 16.96 6.05
CA SER A 120 8.10 15.69 6.75
C SER A 120 6.82 15.16 7.34
N TRP A 121 6.64 13.83 7.34
CA TRP A 121 5.49 13.17 7.93
C TRP A 121 5.93 12.28 9.08
N THR A 122 5.21 12.33 10.18
CA THR A 122 5.33 11.32 11.25
C THR A 122 4.49 10.12 10.86
N ILE A 123 5.13 8.97 10.66
CA ILE A 123 4.47 7.71 10.34
C ILE A 123 4.38 6.90 11.63
N VAL A 124 3.20 6.40 11.94
CA VAL A 124 2.93 5.61 13.15
C VAL A 124 2.60 4.17 12.76
N VAL A 125 3.24 3.23 13.43
CA VAL A 125 2.94 1.80 13.37
C VAL A 125 2.04 1.43 14.54
N ASN A 126 0.86 0.89 14.26
CA ASN A 126 -0.19 0.67 15.25
C ASN A 126 -0.69 -0.78 15.19
N ARG A 127 -1.01 -1.40 16.35
CA ARG A 127 -1.50 -2.79 16.44
C ARG A 127 -2.96 -2.96 16.01
N SER A 128 -3.76 -1.89 15.94
CA SER A 128 -5.17 -1.95 15.58
C SER A 128 -5.35 -1.92 14.07
N ALA A 129 -5.13 -3.07 13.39
CA ALA A 129 -5.19 -3.19 11.94
C ALA A 129 -6.62 -3.43 11.41
N ARG A 130 -7.42 -4.20 12.14
CA ARG A 130 -8.76 -4.66 11.70
C ARG A 130 -9.85 -3.69 12.13
N ARG A 131 -9.92 -2.53 11.49
CA ARG A 131 -10.90 -1.47 11.80
C ARG A 131 -11.23 -0.62 10.58
N TRP A 132 -12.30 0.15 10.69
CA TRP A 132 -12.49 1.31 9.82
C TRP A 132 -11.39 2.35 10.08
N GLY A 133 -10.90 2.99 9.02
CA GLY A 133 -9.70 3.83 9.10
C GLY A 133 -9.83 5.08 9.99
N ILE A 134 -11.06 5.52 10.28
CA ILE A 134 -11.36 6.67 11.16
C ILE A 134 -12.48 6.33 12.15
N PRO A 135 -12.55 7.03 13.31
CA PRO A 135 -11.59 8.04 13.78
C PRO A 135 -10.26 7.41 14.21
N ILE A 136 -9.17 8.20 14.17
CA ILE A 136 -7.90 7.88 14.83
C ILE A 136 -7.89 8.64 16.15
N ASN A 137 -8.66 8.15 17.10
CA ASN A 137 -8.86 8.72 18.42
C ASN A 137 -7.89 8.10 19.46
N ASP A 138 -8.03 8.50 20.71
CA ASP A 138 -7.17 8.02 21.80
C ASP A 138 -7.26 6.50 22.01
N GLU A 139 -8.40 5.88 21.70
CA GLU A 139 -8.55 4.42 21.76
C GLU A 139 -7.65 3.74 20.73
N VAL A 140 -7.65 4.20 19.49
CA VAL A 140 -6.75 3.70 18.44
C VAL A 140 -5.30 3.97 18.80
N ARG A 141 -4.99 5.19 19.25
CA ARG A 141 -3.63 5.62 19.58
C ARG A 141 -3.00 4.89 20.76
N ARG A 142 -3.80 4.35 21.69
CA ARG A 142 -3.27 3.46 22.74
C ARG A 142 -2.64 2.17 22.22
N ALA A 143 -2.91 1.82 20.96
CA ALA A 143 -2.30 0.66 20.30
C ALA A 143 -1.08 1.04 19.44
N ASP A 144 -0.61 2.29 19.50
CA ASP A 144 0.63 2.71 18.84
C ASP A 144 1.81 1.93 19.40
N ILE A 145 2.66 1.43 18.51
CA ILE A 145 3.90 0.74 18.88
C ILE A 145 5.01 1.76 18.99
N ASP A 146 5.21 2.51 17.91
CA ASP A 146 6.19 3.58 17.79
C ASP A 146 5.94 4.38 16.50
N SER A 147 6.73 5.44 16.29
CA SER A 147 6.63 6.31 15.13
C SER A 147 8.01 6.73 14.64
N PHE A 148 8.08 7.16 13.39
CA PHE A 148 9.29 7.68 12.78
C PHE A 148 8.95 8.79 11.78
N GLU A 149 9.89 9.66 11.50
CA GLU A 149 9.73 10.74 10.55
C GLU A 149 10.31 10.37 9.17
N ARG A 150 9.63 10.80 8.13
CA ARG A 150 10.09 10.67 6.74
C ARG A 150 9.90 11.97 5.97
N PRO A 151 10.93 12.41 5.23
CA PRO A 151 10.78 13.53 4.33
C PRO A 151 9.76 13.19 3.24
N VAL A 152 9.06 14.21 2.77
CA VAL A 152 8.11 14.13 1.67
C VAL A 152 8.71 14.86 0.46
N GLU A 153 8.60 14.24 -0.70
CA GLU A 153 9.03 14.80 -1.97
C GLU A 153 7.82 15.29 -2.77
N ARG A 154 8.00 16.43 -3.45
CA ARG A 154 7.03 16.89 -4.45
C ARG A 154 7.43 16.34 -5.82
N THR A 155 6.51 15.64 -6.47
CA THR A 155 6.70 15.12 -7.84
C THR A 155 6.23 16.13 -8.89
N GLN A 156 6.82 16.06 -10.10
CA GLN A 156 6.36 16.82 -11.25
C GLN A 156 5.07 16.21 -11.81
N ASP A 157 5.01 14.88 -11.88
CA ASP A 157 3.86 14.15 -12.38
C ASP A 157 2.75 14.07 -11.34
N MET A 158 1.53 14.32 -11.81
CA MET A 158 0.32 14.19 -11.00
C MET A 158 -0.16 12.74 -10.97
N VAL A 159 -0.36 12.19 -9.78
CA VAL A 159 -0.90 10.85 -9.57
C VAL A 159 -2.34 10.95 -9.10
N GLU A 160 -3.29 10.67 -9.96
CA GLU A 160 -4.73 10.82 -9.69
C GLU A 160 -5.22 9.94 -8.52
N ARG A 161 -4.78 8.70 -8.42
CA ARG A 161 -5.18 7.78 -7.35
C ARG A 161 -4.03 7.47 -6.44
N LEU A 162 -4.30 7.51 -5.12
CA LEU A 162 -3.36 7.01 -4.13
C LEU A 162 -2.86 5.61 -4.55
N THR A 163 -1.56 5.48 -4.66
CA THR A 163 -0.91 4.25 -5.11
C THR A 163 0.28 3.95 -4.20
N TYR A 164 0.38 2.69 -3.80
CA TYR A 164 1.56 2.13 -3.16
C TYR A 164 2.27 1.20 -4.11
N THR A 165 3.58 1.29 -4.16
CA THR A 165 4.45 0.38 -4.91
C THR A 165 5.58 -0.11 -4.02
N TRP A 166 6.04 -1.33 -4.27
CA TRP A 166 7.22 -1.89 -3.61
C TRP A 166 8.45 -1.70 -4.48
N VAL A 167 9.52 -1.16 -3.90
CA VAL A 167 10.83 -1.05 -4.53
C VAL A 167 11.80 -1.93 -3.77
N GLN A 168 12.20 -3.04 -4.38
CA GLN A 168 13.15 -3.98 -3.80
C GLN A 168 14.57 -3.38 -3.78
N GLU A 169 15.28 -3.48 -2.65
CA GLU A 169 16.66 -2.97 -2.46
C GLU A 169 17.63 -4.07 -2.06
N GLY A 170 17.32 -5.31 -2.35
CA GLY A 170 18.10 -6.48 -1.99
C GLY A 170 17.19 -7.62 -1.56
N ARG A 171 17.75 -8.68 -0.98
CA ARG A 171 16.96 -9.84 -0.58
C ARG A 171 16.02 -9.52 0.60
N ASP A 172 16.51 -8.77 1.57
CA ASP A 172 15.87 -8.60 2.88
C ASP A 172 15.48 -7.14 3.16
N ALA A 173 15.50 -6.28 2.14
CA ALA A 173 15.19 -4.86 2.27
C ALA A 173 14.51 -4.28 1.03
N GLY A 174 13.74 -3.22 1.24
CA GLY A 174 13.12 -2.43 0.20
C GLY A 174 12.36 -1.24 0.78
N ARG A 175 11.57 -0.58 -0.07
CA ARG A 175 10.78 0.59 0.30
C ARG A 175 9.34 0.45 -0.19
N ILE A 176 8.40 0.75 0.68
CA ILE A 176 7.02 1.06 0.30
C ILE A 176 7.03 2.52 -0.18
N VAL A 177 6.66 2.75 -1.43
CA VAL A 177 6.58 4.09 -2.02
C VAL A 177 5.11 4.45 -2.19
N MET A 178 4.67 5.47 -1.47
CA MET A 178 3.35 6.07 -1.63
C MET A 178 3.43 7.23 -2.62
N THR A 179 2.49 7.29 -3.56
CA THR A 179 2.31 8.43 -4.46
C THR A 179 0.85 8.84 -4.54
N TRP A 180 0.58 10.13 -4.42
CA TRP A 180 -0.75 10.69 -4.62
C TRP A 180 -0.68 12.19 -4.90
N GLU A 181 -1.45 12.68 -5.87
CA GLU A 181 -1.35 14.06 -6.38
C GLU A 181 0.11 14.35 -6.80
N HIS A 182 0.78 15.29 -6.18
CA HIS A 182 2.18 15.61 -6.39
C HIS A 182 3.07 15.20 -5.21
N THR A 183 2.60 14.26 -4.39
CA THR A 183 3.27 13.84 -3.17
C THR A 183 3.86 12.47 -3.33
N ARG A 184 5.11 12.29 -2.91
CA ARG A 184 5.81 11.03 -2.83
C ARG A 184 6.43 10.85 -1.45
N LEU A 185 6.20 9.70 -0.83
CA LEU A 185 6.72 9.32 0.48
C LEU A 185 7.33 7.92 0.39
N GLU A 186 8.48 7.71 1.02
CA GLU A 186 9.14 6.41 1.09
C GLU A 186 9.24 5.90 2.52
N ILE A 187 8.79 4.66 2.72
CA ILE A 187 8.86 3.96 4.00
C ILE A 187 9.80 2.76 3.83
N PRO A 188 10.99 2.79 4.41
CA PRO A 188 11.91 1.65 4.35
C PRO A 188 11.35 0.49 5.17
N VAL A 189 11.47 -0.72 4.62
CA VAL A 189 11.10 -1.96 5.31
C VAL A 189 12.22 -2.96 5.12
N ARG A 190 12.63 -3.60 6.22
CA ARG A 190 13.63 -4.66 6.22
C ARG A 190 13.08 -5.87 6.94
N ARG A 191 13.52 -7.04 6.53
CA ARG A 191 13.27 -8.25 7.32
C ARG A 191 14.00 -8.14 8.65
N GLY A 192 13.30 -8.37 9.73
CA GLY A 192 13.89 -8.45 11.08
C GLY A 192 14.78 -9.68 11.19
N GLY A 193 15.91 -9.57 11.90
CA GLY A 193 16.68 -10.73 12.31
C GLY A 193 15.90 -11.55 13.35
N MET A 194 16.07 -12.86 13.32
CA MET A 194 15.69 -13.74 14.43
C MET A 194 16.62 -13.50 15.63
#